data_af091165a64189b9da92d9d51b1bee2a
#
_entry.id   af091165a64189b9da92d9d51b1bee2a
#
_cell.length_a   1.000
_cell.length_b   1.000
_cell.length_c   1.000
_cell.angle_alpha   90.00
_cell.angle_beta   90.00
_cell.angle_gamma   90.00
#
_symmetry.space_group_name_H-M   'P 1'
#
loop_
_entity.id
_entity.type
_entity.pdbx_description
1 polymer ?
#
loop_
_entity_poly.entity_id
_entity_poly.type
_entity_poly.pdbx_seq_one_letter_code
_entity_poly.pdbx_strand_id
1 'polypeptide(L)'
;MKVLITGGTGMIGQRLAELLIDNGYEVALLTREPDKSSHYKLFGWNPQAGTIDEAAVPYADCIVNLAGSSVAEGKWTAERKQEILRSRLDGLDLLYRELAKPGHHVGMLLSASAIGIYGDRGDEVLRENSPTAAPADDFLADVVLQWEAAARRTGALGLRLALPRIGIVLSPEGGALVPIARTVRYGAGAPLGSGRQYMSWVHLDDLCRLLVQMLENEQYQGVYNAVSPHPVTNQEFTETLAQVMHKPLILPKVPAFGLKLAMGEMSEIVLGSQRVSADKVLSQGFTFEYPQLRGALESFYEGV
;
A
#
# COMPACT_ATOMS: atom_id res chain seq x y z
N MET A 1 -6.58 -11.95 20.10
CA MET A 1 -6.15 -10.55 19.93
C MET A 1 -7.18 -9.81 19.11
N LYS A 2 -7.52 -8.59 19.51
CA LYS A 2 -8.51 -7.72 18.86
C LYS A 2 -7.81 -6.71 17.98
N VAL A 3 -8.11 -6.73 16.68
CA VAL A 3 -7.49 -5.87 15.67
C VAL A 3 -8.49 -4.84 15.19
N LEU A 4 -8.15 -3.56 15.31
CA LEU A 4 -8.92 -2.43 14.78
C LEU A 4 -8.28 -1.95 13.49
N ILE A 5 -9.04 -1.97 12.38
CA ILE A 5 -8.51 -1.62 11.05
C ILE A 5 -9.13 -0.32 10.56
N THR A 6 -8.31 0.65 10.17
CA THR A 6 -8.74 1.78 9.34
C THR A 6 -8.56 1.44 7.88
N GLY A 7 -9.42 1.93 6.99
CA GLY A 7 -9.35 1.55 5.58
C GLY A 7 -9.74 0.09 5.30
N GLY A 8 -10.47 -0.55 6.23
CA GLY A 8 -10.91 -1.93 6.14
C GLY A 8 -11.86 -2.24 4.98
N THR A 9 -12.44 -1.23 4.34
CA THR A 9 -13.28 -1.39 3.12
C THR A 9 -12.49 -1.33 1.81
N GLY A 10 -11.20 -1.02 1.86
CA GLY A 10 -10.30 -1.06 0.71
C GLY A 10 -9.80 -2.48 0.42
N MET A 11 -9.23 -2.69 -0.77
CA MET A 11 -8.73 -3.99 -1.26
C MET A 11 -7.81 -4.70 -0.23
N ILE A 12 -6.79 -4.01 0.28
CA ILE A 12 -5.86 -4.58 1.28
C ILE A 12 -6.60 -4.84 2.59
N GLY A 13 -7.42 -3.89 3.03
CA GLY A 13 -8.13 -3.97 4.32
C GLY A 13 -9.14 -5.11 4.37
N GLN A 14 -9.89 -5.34 3.31
CA GLN A 14 -10.84 -6.45 3.20
C GLN A 14 -10.12 -7.80 3.27
N ARG A 15 -9.09 -7.97 2.43
CA ARG A 15 -8.33 -9.22 2.39
C ARG A 15 -7.60 -9.51 3.70
N LEU A 16 -7.03 -8.47 4.32
CA LEU A 16 -6.41 -8.59 5.64
C LEU A 16 -7.42 -8.97 6.72
N ALA A 17 -8.60 -8.36 6.72
CA ALA A 17 -9.66 -8.66 7.69
C ALA A 17 -10.13 -10.12 7.59
N GLU A 18 -10.31 -10.65 6.38
CA GLU A 18 -10.62 -12.07 6.13
C GLU A 18 -9.52 -12.96 6.70
N LEU A 19 -8.27 -12.71 6.31
CA LEU A 19 -7.13 -13.52 6.75
C LEU A 19 -6.95 -13.51 8.27
N LEU A 20 -7.19 -12.37 8.92
CA LEU A 20 -7.14 -12.26 10.38
C LEU A 20 -8.22 -13.11 11.05
N ILE A 21 -9.46 -13.08 10.53
CA ILE A 21 -10.55 -13.93 11.06
C ILE A 21 -10.22 -15.42 10.89
N ASP A 22 -9.72 -15.83 9.73
CA ASP A 22 -9.31 -17.20 9.46
C ASP A 22 -8.21 -17.68 10.43
N ASN A 23 -7.38 -16.75 10.91
CA ASN A 23 -6.36 -17.00 11.93
C ASN A 23 -6.87 -16.81 13.38
N GLY A 24 -8.18 -16.64 13.59
CA GLY A 24 -8.80 -16.61 14.93
C GLY A 24 -8.72 -15.25 15.65
N TYR A 25 -8.48 -14.16 14.93
CA TYR A 25 -8.51 -12.80 15.48
C TYR A 25 -9.94 -12.25 15.53
N GLU A 26 -10.21 -11.40 16.50
CA GLU A 26 -11.40 -10.56 16.50
C GLU A 26 -11.10 -9.27 15.73
N VAL A 27 -11.83 -9.02 14.63
CA VAL A 27 -11.61 -7.85 13.76
C VAL A 27 -12.74 -6.85 13.92
N ALA A 28 -12.36 -5.58 14.06
CA ALA A 28 -13.29 -4.45 13.96
C ALA A 28 -12.76 -3.42 12.95
N LEU A 29 -13.68 -2.72 12.29
CA LEU A 29 -13.35 -1.71 11.29
C LEU A 29 -13.75 -0.31 11.76
N LEU A 30 -12.88 0.67 11.56
CA LEU A 30 -13.22 2.08 11.61
C LEU A 30 -13.77 2.52 10.24
N THR A 31 -15.00 3.00 10.22
CA THR A 31 -15.72 3.36 9.00
C THR A 31 -16.51 4.66 9.14
N ARG A 32 -16.75 5.34 8.03
CA ARG A 32 -17.64 6.50 7.94
C ARG A 32 -19.12 6.10 7.90
N GLU A 33 -19.40 4.82 7.69
CA GLU A 33 -20.75 4.24 7.57
C GLU A 33 -20.96 3.14 8.62
N PRO A 34 -21.00 3.46 9.92
CA PRO A 34 -21.06 2.47 11.00
C PRO A 34 -22.38 1.67 11.03
N ASP A 35 -23.46 2.24 10.48
CA ASP A 35 -24.80 1.61 10.45
C ASP A 35 -24.97 0.63 9.27
N LYS A 36 -23.95 0.51 8.39
CA LYS A 36 -23.99 -0.40 7.27
C LYS A 36 -23.92 -1.85 7.75
N SER A 37 -24.75 -2.72 7.16
CA SER A 37 -24.69 -4.16 7.45
C SER A 37 -23.29 -4.71 7.11
N SER A 38 -22.68 -5.41 8.06
CA SER A 38 -21.34 -5.96 7.94
C SER A 38 -21.18 -7.23 8.77
N HIS A 39 -20.30 -8.13 8.34
CA HIS A 39 -19.87 -9.28 9.14
C HIS A 39 -18.85 -8.88 10.23
N TYR A 40 -18.26 -7.69 10.11
CA TYR A 40 -17.30 -7.13 11.06
C TYR A 40 -18.01 -6.24 12.07
N LYS A 41 -17.44 -6.15 13.27
CA LYS A 41 -17.81 -5.09 14.20
C LYS A 41 -17.38 -3.75 13.61
N LEU A 42 -18.31 -2.79 13.55
CA LEU A 42 -18.04 -1.47 13.01
C LEU A 42 -18.03 -0.43 14.13
N PHE A 43 -17.08 0.50 14.04
CA PHE A 43 -17.05 1.71 14.84
C PHE A 43 -17.03 2.93 13.91
N GLY A 44 -17.82 3.93 14.25
CA GLY A 44 -17.87 5.17 13.48
C GLY A 44 -16.61 6.01 13.65
N TRP A 45 -16.11 6.56 12.54
CA TRP A 45 -15.10 7.61 12.59
C TRP A 45 -15.21 8.56 11.40
N ASN A 46 -14.84 9.81 11.62
CA ASN A 46 -14.71 10.80 10.57
C ASN A 46 -13.46 11.67 10.85
N PRO A 47 -12.30 11.33 10.27
CA PRO A 47 -11.07 12.10 10.49
C PRO A 47 -11.18 13.58 10.15
N GLN A 48 -11.91 13.93 9.08
CA GLN A 48 -12.11 15.34 8.68
C GLN A 48 -12.92 16.13 9.70
N ALA A 49 -13.92 15.49 10.31
CA ALA A 49 -14.70 16.08 11.40
C ALA A 49 -14.03 15.93 12.77
N GLY A 50 -12.95 15.16 12.85
CA GLY A 50 -12.23 14.89 14.09
C GLY A 50 -13.01 14.03 15.10
N THR A 51 -13.92 13.16 14.63
CA THR A 51 -14.79 12.34 15.48
C THR A 51 -14.48 10.85 15.31
N ILE A 52 -14.56 10.11 16.42
CA ILE A 52 -14.41 8.66 16.49
C ILE A 52 -15.27 8.12 17.62
N ASP A 53 -15.79 6.93 17.45
CA ASP A 53 -16.51 6.20 18.52
C ASP A 53 -15.56 5.96 19.71
N GLU A 54 -15.96 6.43 20.89
CA GLU A 54 -15.15 6.34 22.11
C GLU A 54 -14.82 4.89 22.52
N ALA A 55 -15.61 3.92 22.10
CA ALA A 55 -15.37 2.49 22.38
C ALA A 55 -14.37 1.85 21.43
N ALA A 56 -13.99 2.51 20.32
CA ALA A 56 -13.15 1.92 19.27
C ALA A 56 -11.73 1.59 19.76
N VAL A 57 -11.03 2.57 20.33
CA VAL A 57 -9.65 2.40 20.80
C VAL A 57 -9.57 1.49 22.05
N PRO A 58 -10.44 1.64 23.06
CA PRO A 58 -10.48 0.70 24.18
C PRO A 58 -10.79 -0.77 23.82
N TYR A 59 -11.46 -0.99 22.68
CA TYR A 59 -11.72 -2.35 22.19
C TYR A 59 -10.46 -3.08 21.72
N ALA A 60 -9.47 -2.38 21.20
CA ALA A 60 -8.38 -2.94 20.41
C ALA A 60 -7.13 -3.29 21.24
N ASP A 61 -6.48 -4.42 20.90
CA ASP A 61 -5.12 -4.76 21.34
C ASP A 61 -4.08 -4.14 20.37
N CYS A 62 -4.42 -4.04 19.10
CA CYS A 62 -3.58 -3.40 18.08
C CYS A 62 -4.43 -2.68 17.03
N ILE A 63 -3.80 -1.68 16.39
CA ILE A 63 -4.41 -0.89 15.32
C ILE A 63 -3.63 -1.09 14.02
N VAL A 64 -4.34 -1.41 12.94
CA VAL A 64 -3.81 -1.44 11.57
C VAL A 64 -4.35 -0.25 10.80
N ASN A 65 -3.48 0.69 10.47
CA ASN A 65 -3.85 1.91 9.76
C ASN A 65 -3.52 1.79 8.26
N LEU A 66 -4.57 1.55 7.45
CA LEU A 66 -4.50 1.46 5.98
C LEU A 66 -5.28 2.57 5.29
N ALA A 67 -5.86 3.51 6.05
CA ALA A 67 -6.69 4.56 5.48
C ALA A 67 -5.87 5.56 4.65
N GLY A 68 -6.38 5.87 3.48
CA GLY A 68 -5.81 6.87 2.58
C GLY A 68 -6.54 6.88 1.24
N SER A 69 -6.77 8.07 0.68
CA SER A 69 -7.31 8.22 -0.67
C SER A 69 -6.33 7.70 -1.71
N SER A 70 -6.86 7.10 -2.79
CA SER A 70 -6.06 6.59 -3.90
C SER A 70 -5.25 7.71 -4.55
N VAL A 71 -3.95 7.50 -4.76
CA VAL A 71 -3.08 8.44 -5.49
C VAL A 71 -3.29 8.37 -7.00
N ALA A 72 -3.90 7.29 -7.50
CA ALA A 72 -4.09 7.03 -8.92
C ALA A 72 -5.46 7.47 -9.46
N GLU A 73 -6.32 8.01 -8.61
CA GLU A 73 -7.65 8.51 -9.01
C GLU A 73 -7.63 10.00 -9.27
N GLY A 74 -8.13 10.39 -10.45
CA GLY A 74 -8.25 11.79 -10.86
C GLY A 74 -6.89 12.46 -11.12
N LYS A 75 -6.93 13.66 -11.72
CA LYS A 75 -5.71 14.45 -11.94
C LYS A 75 -5.22 15.10 -10.64
N TRP A 76 -3.92 15.24 -10.49
CA TRP A 76 -3.32 15.91 -9.34
C TRP A 76 -3.49 17.42 -9.39
N THR A 77 -4.71 17.90 -9.11
CA THR A 77 -4.93 19.32 -8.82
C THR A 77 -4.43 19.65 -7.40
N ALA A 78 -4.33 20.93 -7.07
CA ALA A 78 -3.95 21.35 -5.73
C ALA A 78 -4.88 20.76 -4.65
N GLU A 79 -6.19 20.75 -4.92
CA GLU A 79 -7.21 20.19 -4.03
C GLU A 79 -7.04 18.68 -3.87
N ARG A 80 -6.78 17.95 -4.98
CA ARG A 80 -6.56 16.50 -4.94
C ARG A 80 -5.29 16.13 -4.19
N LYS A 81 -4.21 16.87 -4.38
CA LYS A 81 -2.96 16.70 -3.63
C LYS A 81 -3.19 16.89 -2.13
N GLN A 82 -3.93 17.93 -1.75
CA GLN A 82 -4.33 18.18 -0.36
C GLN A 82 -5.18 17.04 0.20
N GLU A 83 -6.15 16.55 -0.55
CA GLU A 83 -6.99 15.42 -0.13
C GLU A 83 -6.14 14.15 0.09
N ILE A 84 -5.23 13.82 -0.84
CA ILE A 84 -4.31 12.69 -0.71
C ILE A 84 -3.49 12.79 0.58
N LEU A 85 -2.95 13.94 0.89
CA LEU A 85 -2.17 14.17 2.10
C LEU A 85 -3.05 14.08 3.35
N ARG A 86 -4.14 14.87 3.40
CA ARG A 86 -5.01 14.94 4.58
C ARG A 86 -5.68 13.62 4.90
N SER A 87 -6.09 12.83 3.90
CA SER A 87 -6.70 11.51 4.13
C SER A 87 -5.81 10.57 4.97
N ARG A 88 -4.49 10.82 4.99
CA ARG A 88 -3.51 10.06 5.78
C ARG A 88 -3.22 10.71 7.13
N LEU A 89 -3.02 12.02 7.13
CA LEU A 89 -2.63 12.75 8.34
C LEU A 89 -3.78 12.90 9.34
N ASP A 90 -4.97 13.30 8.88
CA ASP A 90 -6.13 13.53 9.75
C ASP A 90 -6.52 12.26 10.54
N GLY A 91 -6.41 11.08 9.87
CA GLY A 91 -6.65 9.79 10.51
C GLY A 91 -5.64 9.49 11.63
N LEU A 92 -4.35 9.69 11.36
CA LEU A 92 -3.31 9.47 12.38
C LEU A 92 -3.36 10.50 13.50
N ASP A 93 -3.70 11.75 13.19
CA ASP A 93 -3.89 12.79 14.21
C ASP A 93 -5.05 12.47 15.15
N LEU A 94 -6.12 11.90 14.62
CA LEU A 94 -7.26 11.44 15.41
C LEU A 94 -6.87 10.25 16.28
N LEU A 95 -6.22 9.23 15.70
CA LEU A 95 -5.69 8.08 16.46
C LEU A 95 -4.71 8.52 17.56
N TYR A 96 -3.80 9.45 17.25
CA TYR A 96 -2.87 10.00 18.25
C TYR A 96 -3.60 10.60 19.43
N ARG A 97 -4.64 11.41 19.20
CA ARG A 97 -5.43 12.06 20.29
C ARG A 97 -6.13 11.02 21.16
N GLU A 98 -6.67 9.98 20.55
CA GLU A 98 -7.37 8.92 21.30
C GLU A 98 -6.38 8.04 22.08
N LEU A 99 -5.27 7.67 21.46
CA LEU A 99 -4.21 6.86 22.09
C LEU A 99 -3.42 7.63 23.19
N ALA A 100 -3.49 8.96 23.20
CA ALA A 100 -2.94 9.74 24.29
C ALA A 100 -3.84 9.78 25.55
N LYS A 101 -5.10 9.34 25.43
CA LYS A 101 -6.01 9.23 26.57
C LYS A 101 -5.72 7.97 27.39
N PRO A 102 -5.95 7.97 28.71
CA PRO A 102 -5.89 6.75 29.51
C PRO A 102 -7.08 5.83 29.20
N GLY A 103 -6.96 4.54 29.57
CA GLY A 103 -8.07 3.60 29.52
C GLY A 103 -8.11 2.68 28.30
N HIS A 104 -7.08 2.67 27.48
CA HIS A 104 -6.89 1.67 26.44
C HIS A 104 -5.71 0.73 26.78
N HIS A 105 -5.61 -0.38 26.06
CA HIS A 105 -4.55 -1.37 26.19
C HIS A 105 -3.86 -1.67 24.84
N VAL A 106 -4.05 -0.78 23.86
CA VAL A 106 -3.38 -0.90 22.55
C VAL A 106 -1.87 -0.92 22.76
N GLY A 107 -1.22 -2.01 22.33
CA GLY A 107 0.23 -2.19 22.42
C GLY A 107 0.97 -1.97 21.10
N MET A 108 0.25 -1.92 19.96
CA MET A 108 0.87 -1.82 18.65
C MET A 108 0.08 -0.95 17.68
N LEU A 109 0.83 -0.17 16.90
CA LEU A 109 0.37 0.49 15.68
C LEU A 109 1.14 -0.10 14.49
N LEU A 110 0.44 -0.75 13.57
CA LEU A 110 0.93 -1.07 12.24
C LEU A 110 0.35 -0.03 11.27
N SER A 111 1.18 0.86 10.76
CA SER A 111 0.72 1.92 9.84
C SER A 111 1.35 1.74 8.46
N ALA A 112 0.50 1.62 7.44
CA ALA A 112 0.97 1.59 6.07
C ALA A 112 1.85 2.81 5.76
N SER A 113 2.81 2.58 4.88
CA SER A 113 3.67 3.54 4.23
C SER A 113 3.82 3.11 2.77
N ALA A 114 4.65 3.77 1.97
CA ALA A 114 4.82 3.42 0.57
C ALA A 114 6.27 3.61 0.10
N ILE A 115 6.66 2.79 -0.89
CA ILE A 115 7.99 2.90 -1.52
C ILE A 115 8.18 4.23 -2.26
N GLY A 116 7.11 4.97 -2.54
CA GLY A 116 7.16 6.32 -3.12
C GLY A 116 8.07 7.29 -2.38
N ILE A 117 8.36 7.03 -1.11
CA ILE A 117 9.32 7.82 -0.31
C ILE A 117 10.72 7.91 -0.93
N TYR A 118 11.11 6.93 -1.73
CA TYR A 118 12.43 6.90 -2.36
C TYR A 118 12.56 7.77 -3.60
N GLY A 119 11.43 8.15 -4.24
CA GLY A 119 11.42 8.85 -5.52
C GLY A 119 11.93 8.01 -6.69
N ASP A 120 12.23 8.65 -7.82
CA ASP A 120 12.87 8.01 -8.97
C ASP A 120 14.38 7.86 -8.74
N ARG A 121 14.86 6.61 -8.69
CA ARG A 121 16.26 6.27 -8.39
C ARG A 121 16.89 5.38 -9.47
N GLY A 122 16.28 5.31 -10.66
CA GLY A 122 16.79 4.50 -11.76
C GLY A 122 16.93 3.02 -11.40
N ASP A 123 18.13 2.47 -11.50
CA ASP A 123 18.46 1.06 -11.23
C ASP A 123 19.09 0.81 -9.84
N GLU A 124 19.21 1.86 -9.00
CA GLU A 124 19.72 1.76 -7.65
C GLU A 124 18.87 0.81 -6.80
N VAL A 125 19.53 -0.11 -6.08
CA VAL A 125 18.85 -1.01 -5.13
C VAL A 125 18.56 -0.25 -3.84
N LEU A 126 17.27 -0.07 -3.55
CA LEU A 126 16.77 0.73 -2.44
C LEU A 126 16.45 -0.16 -1.23
N ARG A 127 17.03 0.19 -0.09
CA ARG A 127 16.82 -0.47 1.20
C ARG A 127 16.15 0.50 2.17
N GLU A 128 15.72 -0.01 3.32
CA GLU A 128 15.02 0.80 4.33
C GLU A 128 15.84 1.99 4.86
N ASN A 129 17.17 1.88 4.81
CA ASN A 129 18.11 2.93 5.17
C ASN A 129 18.60 3.79 3.99
N SER A 130 18.12 3.53 2.77
CA SER A 130 18.44 4.38 1.62
C SER A 130 17.87 5.79 1.82
N PRO A 131 18.58 6.84 1.33
CA PRO A 131 18.08 8.20 1.41
C PRO A 131 16.70 8.32 0.75
N THR A 132 15.82 9.09 1.36
CA THR A 132 14.52 9.46 0.79
C THR A 132 14.66 10.54 -0.27
N ALA A 133 13.68 10.67 -1.17
CA ALA A 133 13.64 11.80 -2.10
C ALA A 133 13.41 13.12 -1.35
N ALA A 134 13.85 14.22 -1.96
CA ALA A 134 13.62 15.55 -1.39
C ALA A 134 12.14 15.93 -1.54
N PRO A 135 11.46 16.38 -0.47
CA PRO A 135 10.03 16.71 -0.51
C PRO A 135 9.68 17.80 -1.54
N ALA A 136 10.61 18.72 -1.79
CA ALA A 136 10.38 19.82 -2.73
C ALA A 136 10.28 19.36 -4.20
N ASP A 137 10.85 18.20 -4.52
CA ASP A 137 10.99 17.72 -5.88
C ASP A 137 10.04 16.56 -6.23
N ASP A 138 9.42 15.94 -5.22
CA ASP A 138 8.59 14.75 -5.39
C ASP A 138 7.38 14.79 -4.44
N PHE A 139 6.19 14.98 -5.01
CA PHE A 139 4.94 15.06 -4.24
C PHE A 139 4.63 13.76 -3.48
N LEU A 140 4.87 12.58 -4.08
CA LEU A 140 4.60 11.31 -3.40
C LEU A 140 5.56 11.09 -2.24
N ALA A 141 6.83 11.45 -2.42
CA ALA A 141 7.80 11.36 -1.34
C ALA A 141 7.43 12.31 -0.19
N ASP A 142 7.01 13.54 -0.48
CA ASP A 142 6.54 14.49 0.55
C ASP A 142 5.35 13.92 1.33
N VAL A 143 4.34 13.37 0.64
CA VAL A 143 3.19 12.72 1.28
C VAL A 143 3.64 11.60 2.21
N VAL A 144 4.52 10.72 1.76
CA VAL A 144 4.94 9.55 2.56
C VAL A 144 5.81 9.98 3.74
N LEU A 145 6.69 10.96 3.58
CA LEU A 145 7.51 11.52 4.67
C LEU A 145 6.65 12.08 5.80
N GLN A 146 5.63 12.88 5.45
CA GLN A 146 4.70 13.42 6.44
C GLN A 146 3.85 12.32 7.08
N TRP A 147 3.43 11.33 6.30
CA TRP A 147 2.68 10.18 6.79
C TRP A 147 3.49 9.35 7.80
N GLU A 148 4.75 8.98 7.46
CA GLU A 148 5.63 8.27 8.40
C GLU A 148 5.93 9.11 9.65
N ALA A 149 6.10 10.44 9.53
CA ALA A 149 6.31 11.32 10.67
C ALA A 149 5.11 11.32 11.63
N ALA A 150 3.88 11.38 11.10
CA ALA A 150 2.66 11.30 11.90
C ALA A 150 2.52 9.93 12.60
N ALA A 151 2.82 8.83 11.90
CA ALA A 151 2.80 7.49 12.47
C ALA A 151 3.87 7.33 13.59
N ARG A 152 5.08 7.85 13.38
CA ARG A 152 6.16 7.83 14.39
C ARG A 152 5.77 8.63 15.64
N ARG A 153 5.11 9.78 15.47
CA ARG A 153 4.60 10.56 16.60
C ARG A 153 3.60 9.75 17.42
N THR A 154 2.72 8.99 16.74
CA THR A 154 1.75 8.12 17.42
C THR A 154 2.46 6.94 18.12
N GLY A 155 3.45 6.32 17.47
CA GLY A 155 4.26 5.25 18.08
C GLY A 155 5.06 5.73 19.31
N ALA A 156 5.43 7.00 19.38
CA ALA A 156 6.13 7.59 20.54
C ALA A 156 5.30 7.62 21.82
N LEU A 157 4.01 7.29 21.77
CA LEU A 157 3.15 7.07 22.95
C LEU A 157 3.45 5.74 23.69
N GLY A 158 4.53 5.03 23.31
CA GLY A 158 4.93 3.77 23.92
C GLY A 158 4.42 2.54 23.19
N LEU A 159 3.92 2.70 21.98
CA LEU A 159 3.43 1.60 21.16
C LEU A 159 4.57 0.98 20.33
N ARG A 160 4.53 -0.34 20.12
CA ARG A 160 5.32 -0.97 19.07
C ARG A 160 4.83 -0.45 17.71
N LEU A 161 5.73 0.10 16.92
CA LEU A 161 5.40 0.68 15.62
C LEU A 161 6.03 -0.15 14.50
N ALA A 162 5.22 -0.62 13.54
CA ALA A 162 5.67 -1.20 12.29
C ALA A 162 5.18 -0.35 11.11
N LEU A 163 6.09 -0.05 10.19
CA LEU A 163 5.87 0.81 9.01
C LEU A 163 6.21 0.03 7.72
N PRO A 164 5.30 -0.79 7.19
CA PRO A 164 5.48 -1.41 5.89
C PRO A 164 5.43 -0.36 4.78
N ARG A 165 6.55 -0.15 4.07
CA ARG A 165 6.62 0.60 2.80
C ARG A 165 6.15 -0.30 1.68
N ILE A 166 4.88 -0.16 1.34
CA ILE A 166 4.19 -1.04 0.41
C ILE A 166 4.54 -0.65 -1.02
N GLY A 167 4.88 -1.66 -1.84
CA GLY A 167 5.07 -1.52 -3.27
C GLY A 167 3.76 -1.54 -4.06
N ILE A 168 3.86 -1.83 -5.36
CA ILE A 168 2.69 -1.99 -6.23
C ILE A 168 1.98 -3.28 -5.85
N VAL A 169 0.80 -3.17 -5.23
CA VAL A 169 0.00 -4.35 -4.85
C VAL A 169 -0.70 -4.90 -6.07
N LEU A 170 -0.47 -6.19 -6.35
CA LEU A 170 -1.11 -6.91 -7.44
C LEU A 170 -2.34 -7.64 -6.94
N SER A 171 -3.48 -7.33 -7.56
CA SER A 171 -4.76 -8.01 -7.35
C SER A 171 -5.63 -7.85 -8.60
N PRO A 172 -6.45 -8.84 -8.96
CA PRO A 172 -7.41 -8.73 -10.05
C PRO A 172 -8.63 -7.87 -9.68
N GLU A 173 -8.82 -7.56 -8.40
CA GLU A 173 -9.98 -6.83 -7.88
C GLU A 173 -9.75 -5.31 -7.80
N GLY A 174 -8.50 -4.85 -7.93
CA GLY A 174 -8.21 -3.43 -7.79
C GLY A 174 -6.75 -3.05 -8.02
N GLY A 175 -6.41 -1.81 -7.66
CA GLY A 175 -5.04 -1.30 -7.75
C GLY A 175 -4.52 -1.12 -9.17
N ALA A 176 -3.20 -1.12 -9.33
CA ALA A 176 -2.54 -0.84 -10.59
C ALA A 176 -2.70 -1.94 -11.65
N LEU A 177 -2.93 -3.20 -11.22
CA LEU A 177 -3.01 -4.33 -12.15
C LEU A 177 -4.24 -4.24 -13.06
N VAL A 178 -5.40 -3.83 -12.53
CA VAL A 178 -6.67 -3.80 -13.27
C VAL A 178 -6.60 -2.92 -14.54
N PRO A 179 -6.19 -1.65 -14.50
CA PRO A 179 -6.07 -0.84 -15.71
C PRO A 179 -5.01 -1.40 -16.69
N ILE A 180 -3.89 -1.94 -16.20
CA ILE A 180 -2.84 -2.51 -17.05
C ILE A 180 -3.38 -3.78 -17.74
N ALA A 181 -3.97 -4.70 -17.01
CA ALA A 181 -4.55 -5.94 -17.56
C ALA A 181 -5.67 -5.64 -18.55
N ARG A 182 -6.46 -4.59 -18.30
CA ARG A 182 -7.50 -4.14 -19.24
C ARG A 182 -6.90 -3.73 -20.58
N THR A 183 -5.81 -2.96 -20.61
CA THR A 183 -5.17 -2.56 -21.87
C THR A 183 -4.61 -3.78 -22.62
N VAL A 184 -3.96 -4.71 -21.91
CA VAL A 184 -3.44 -5.95 -22.50
C VAL A 184 -4.58 -6.81 -23.06
N ARG A 185 -5.68 -6.97 -22.33
CA ARG A 185 -6.85 -7.76 -22.76
C ARG A 185 -7.43 -7.29 -24.10
N TYR A 186 -7.44 -5.99 -24.32
CA TYR A 186 -7.96 -5.38 -25.57
C TYR A 186 -6.89 -5.21 -26.67
N GLY A 187 -5.69 -5.78 -26.50
CA GLY A 187 -4.61 -5.69 -27.49
C GLY A 187 -3.92 -4.32 -27.54
N ALA A 188 -4.22 -3.43 -26.56
CA ALA A 188 -3.62 -2.13 -26.44
C ALA A 188 -2.48 -2.08 -25.39
N GLY A 189 -2.03 -3.25 -24.92
CA GLY A 189 -0.89 -3.35 -24.00
C GLY A 189 0.41 -2.90 -24.68
N ALA A 190 1.16 -2.06 -24.00
CA ALA A 190 2.48 -1.62 -24.46
C ALA A 190 3.34 -1.18 -23.26
N PRO A 191 4.66 -1.37 -23.30
CA PRO A 191 5.55 -0.80 -22.28
C PRO A 191 5.48 0.73 -22.28
N LEU A 192 5.56 1.32 -21.10
CA LEU A 192 5.44 2.76 -20.89
C LEU A 192 6.83 3.43 -20.85
N GLY A 193 6.96 4.61 -21.43
CA GLY A 193 8.20 5.38 -21.42
C GLY A 193 9.36 4.61 -22.04
N SER A 194 10.46 4.48 -21.30
CA SER A 194 11.61 3.67 -21.71
C SER A 194 11.35 2.16 -21.59
N GLY A 195 10.42 1.77 -20.74
CA GLY A 195 10.17 0.38 -20.34
C GLY A 195 11.23 -0.17 -19.37
N ARG A 196 12.28 0.60 -19.06
CA ARG A 196 13.40 0.15 -18.20
C ARG A 196 13.22 0.54 -16.73
N GLN A 197 12.23 1.36 -16.41
CA GLN A 197 11.92 1.71 -15.03
C GLN A 197 11.50 0.48 -14.23
N TYR A 198 12.07 0.32 -13.05
CA TYR A 198 11.77 -0.79 -12.15
C TYR A 198 10.43 -0.58 -11.44
N MET A 199 9.67 -1.66 -11.37
CA MET A 199 8.42 -1.81 -10.66
C MET A 199 8.62 -2.80 -9.51
N SER A 200 8.62 -2.30 -8.28
CA SER A 200 8.64 -3.15 -7.10
C SER A 200 7.21 -3.45 -6.68
N TRP A 201 6.83 -4.68 -6.78
CA TRP A 201 5.47 -5.18 -6.63
C TRP A 201 5.37 -6.18 -5.47
N VAL A 202 4.14 -6.49 -5.05
CA VAL A 202 3.83 -7.54 -4.08
C VAL A 202 2.46 -8.13 -4.41
N HIS A 203 2.29 -9.46 -4.26
CA HIS A 203 0.99 -10.11 -4.34
C HIS A 203 0.14 -9.71 -3.12
N LEU A 204 -1.17 -9.51 -3.31
CA LEU A 204 -2.08 -9.08 -2.23
C LEU A 204 -2.04 -10.04 -1.04
N ASP A 205 -2.06 -11.36 -1.28
CA ASP A 205 -2.01 -12.35 -0.20
C ASP A 205 -0.68 -12.33 0.55
N ASP A 206 0.44 -12.22 -0.17
CA ASP A 206 1.76 -12.11 0.47
C ASP A 206 1.87 -10.83 1.31
N LEU A 207 1.33 -9.72 0.82
CA LEU A 207 1.26 -8.50 1.64
C LEU A 207 0.44 -8.74 2.91
N CYS A 208 -0.76 -9.30 2.80
CA CYS A 208 -1.61 -9.53 3.96
C CYS A 208 -0.97 -10.51 4.96
N ARG A 209 -0.34 -11.60 4.48
CA ARG A 209 0.42 -12.53 5.32
C ARG A 209 1.59 -11.86 6.04
N LEU A 210 2.31 -10.97 5.34
CA LEU A 210 3.38 -10.17 5.95
C LEU A 210 2.83 -9.24 7.05
N LEU A 211 1.70 -8.58 6.82
CA LEU A 211 1.06 -7.73 7.82
C LEU A 211 0.62 -8.55 9.05
N VAL A 212 0.08 -9.76 8.86
CA VAL A 212 -0.25 -10.68 9.97
C VAL A 212 1.01 -11.07 10.73
N GLN A 213 2.09 -11.47 10.03
CA GLN A 213 3.35 -11.80 10.70
C GLN A 213 3.94 -10.60 11.46
N MET A 214 3.77 -9.37 10.94
CA MET A 214 4.19 -8.16 11.67
C MET A 214 3.37 -7.94 12.95
N LEU A 215 2.10 -8.34 12.98
CA LEU A 215 1.28 -8.27 14.20
C LEU A 215 1.76 -9.29 15.25
N GLU A 216 2.06 -10.50 14.83
CA GLU A 216 2.40 -11.64 15.69
C GLU A 216 3.83 -11.59 16.25
N ASN A 217 4.78 -11.14 15.44
CA ASN A 217 6.20 -11.18 15.80
C ASN A 217 6.68 -9.80 16.26
N GLU A 218 7.03 -9.70 17.54
CA GLU A 218 7.49 -8.48 18.19
C GLU A 218 8.81 -7.91 17.62
N GLN A 219 9.58 -8.71 16.88
CA GLN A 219 10.80 -8.26 16.21
C GLN A 219 10.52 -7.28 15.07
N TYR A 220 9.28 -7.30 14.51
CA TYR A 220 8.89 -6.32 13.51
C TYR A 220 8.63 -4.96 14.16
N GLN A 221 9.68 -4.15 14.21
CA GLN A 221 9.66 -2.78 14.69
C GLN A 221 10.36 -1.84 13.71
N GLY A 222 9.76 -0.67 13.45
CA GLY A 222 10.26 0.32 12.51
C GLY A 222 9.89 0.03 11.06
N VAL A 223 10.74 0.40 10.11
CA VAL A 223 10.45 0.38 8.67
C VAL A 223 10.82 -0.95 8.04
N TYR A 224 9.97 -1.44 7.13
CA TYR A 224 10.19 -2.61 6.29
C TYR A 224 9.68 -2.36 4.88
N ASN A 225 10.44 -2.75 3.87
CA ASN A 225 9.97 -2.74 2.50
C ASN A 225 9.05 -3.96 2.26
N ALA A 226 7.77 -3.70 2.03
CA ALA A 226 6.76 -4.71 1.76
C ALA A 226 6.61 -4.90 0.24
N VAL A 227 7.60 -5.56 -0.34
CA VAL A 227 7.72 -5.83 -1.79
C VAL A 227 8.16 -7.28 -2.00
N SER A 228 7.82 -7.86 -3.16
CA SER A 228 8.36 -9.14 -3.62
C SER A 228 9.88 -9.04 -3.83
N PRO A 229 10.65 -10.15 -3.63
CA PRO A 229 12.11 -10.14 -3.74
C PRO A 229 12.64 -9.89 -5.16
N HIS A 230 11.80 -9.98 -6.18
CA HIS A 230 12.20 -9.85 -7.58
C HIS A 230 11.48 -8.68 -8.26
N PRO A 231 11.95 -7.43 -8.07
CA PRO A 231 11.45 -6.29 -8.82
C PRO A 231 11.75 -6.49 -10.32
N VAL A 232 10.82 -6.10 -11.18
CA VAL A 232 10.91 -6.24 -12.62
C VAL A 232 10.88 -4.88 -13.31
N THR A 233 11.34 -4.82 -14.56
CA THR A 233 11.13 -3.61 -15.38
C THR A 233 9.69 -3.52 -15.86
N ASN A 234 9.25 -2.32 -16.23
CA ASN A 234 7.91 -2.11 -16.82
C ASN A 234 7.73 -2.94 -18.11
N GLN A 235 8.79 -3.10 -18.89
CA GLN A 235 8.77 -3.95 -20.07
C GLN A 235 8.55 -5.42 -19.70
N GLU A 236 9.33 -5.96 -18.77
CA GLU A 236 9.17 -7.35 -18.28
C GLU A 236 7.79 -7.58 -17.69
N PHE A 237 7.27 -6.61 -16.92
CA PHE A 237 5.93 -6.69 -16.36
C PHE A 237 4.88 -6.82 -17.47
N THR A 238 4.94 -5.92 -18.48
CA THR A 238 3.98 -5.88 -19.57
C THR A 238 4.05 -7.15 -20.43
N GLU A 239 5.26 -7.61 -20.75
CA GLU A 239 5.49 -8.84 -21.54
C GLU A 239 5.00 -10.08 -20.79
N THR A 240 5.31 -10.22 -19.50
CA THR A 240 4.87 -11.35 -18.68
C THR A 240 3.35 -11.38 -18.56
N LEU A 241 2.72 -10.22 -18.30
CA LEU A 241 1.27 -10.13 -18.23
C LEU A 241 0.60 -10.52 -19.55
N ALA A 242 1.14 -10.05 -20.67
CA ALA A 242 0.61 -10.41 -22.00
C ALA A 242 0.74 -11.91 -22.30
N GLN A 243 1.86 -12.53 -21.92
CA GLN A 243 2.07 -13.98 -22.05
C GLN A 243 1.07 -14.76 -21.20
N VAL A 244 0.91 -14.41 -19.93
CA VAL A 244 -0.04 -15.08 -19.02
C VAL A 244 -1.48 -14.93 -19.50
N MET A 245 -1.83 -13.77 -20.03
CA MET A 245 -3.18 -13.54 -20.59
C MET A 245 -3.36 -14.08 -22.03
N HIS A 246 -2.34 -14.71 -22.62
CA HIS A 246 -2.34 -15.18 -24.01
C HIS A 246 -2.71 -14.08 -25.03
N LYS A 247 -2.20 -12.86 -24.81
CA LYS A 247 -2.45 -11.70 -25.70
C LYS A 247 -1.15 -11.23 -26.37
N PRO A 248 -1.18 -10.89 -27.66
CA PRO A 248 -0.02 -10.30 -28.32
C PRO A 248 0.19 -8.85 -27.90
N LEU A 249 1.46 -8.44 -27.81
CA LEU A 249 1.83 -7.03 -27.70
C LEU A 249 2.18 -6.52 -29.11
N ILE A 250 1.26 -5.77 -29.71
CA ILE A 250 1.40 -5.30 -31.10
C ILE A 250 1.86 -3.85 -31.14
N LEU A 251 1.51 -3.08 -30.10
CA LEU A 251 1.78 -1.66 -30.07
C LEU A 251 3.22 -1.35 -29.64
N PRO A 252 3.84 -0.31 -30.22
CA PRO A 252 5.13 0.18 -29.80
C PRO A 252 5.03 0.77 -28.38
N LYS A 253 6.19 0.99 -27.75
CA LYS A 253 6.27 1.67 -26.43
C LYS A 253 5.55 3.01 -26.46
N VAL A 254 4.76 3.28 -25.41
CA VAL A 254 4.08 4.58 -25.25
C VAL A 254 5.12 5.63 -24.83
N PRO A 255 5.37 6.65 -25.64
CA PRO A 255 6.42 7.63 -25.32
C PRO A 255 6.09 8.45 -24.06
N ALA A 256 7.13 8.75 -23.26
CA ALA A 256 6.97 9.47 -22.00
C ALA A 256 6.28 10.84 -22.15
N PHE A 257 6.54 11.56 -23.26
CA PHE A 257 5.89 12.86 -23.51
C PHE A 257 4.37 12.71 -23.67
N GLY A 258 3.90 11.62 -24.29
CA GLY A 258 2.46 11.33 -24.44
C GLY A 258 1.80 11.04 -23.09
N LEU A 259 2.49 10.31 -22.21
CA LEU A 259 2.03 10.06 -20.83
C LEU A 259 1.97 11.36 -20.03
N LYS A 260 3.00 12.21 -20.11
CA LYS A 260 3.02 13.52 -19.47
C LYS A 260 1.88 14.43 -19.95
N LEU A 261 1.58 14.42 -21.25
CA LEU A 261 0.48 15.21 -21.82
C LEU A 261 -0.90 14.70 -21.32
N ALA A 262 -1.08 13.39 -21.25
CA ALA A 262 -2.36 12.78 -20.86
C ALA A 262 -2.61 12.81 -19.35
N MET A 263 -1.58 12.51 -18.54
CA MET A 263 -1.67 12.30 -17.09
C MET A 263 -1.14 13.50 -16.29
N GLY A 264 -0.41 14.42 -16.91
CA GLY A 264 0.27 15.50 -16.18
C GLY A 264 1.29 14.96 -15.20
N GLU A 265 1.36 15.53 -14.00
CA GLU A 265 2.27 15.10 -12.94
C GLU A 265 2.04 13.64 -12.52
N MET A 266 0.81 13.11 -12.60
CA MET A 266 0.54 11.70 -12.30
C MET A 266 1.35 10.72 -13.14
N SER A 267 1.94 11.16 -14.26
CA SER A 267 2.83 10.33 -15.07
C SER A 267 4.05 9.82 -14.29
N GLU A 268 4.42 10.48 -13.20
CA GLU A 268 5.49 10.06 -12.28
C GLU A 268 5.23 8.67 -11.69
N ILE A 269 3.95 8.33 -11.40
CA ILE A 269 3.56 7.01 -10.88
C ILE A 269 3.99 5.87 -11.82
N VAL A 270 3.96 6.10 -13.13
CA VAL A 270 4.24 5.07 -14.15
C VAL A 270 5.60 5.22 -14.81
N LEU A 271 6.24 6.38 -14.68
CA LEU A 271 7.56 6.67 -15.27
C LEU A 271 8.70 6.57 -14.26
N GLY A 272 8.42 6.74 -12.96
CA GLY A 272 9.41 6.62 -11.88
C GLY A 272 9.92 5.19 -11.75
N SER A 273 11.18 5.06 -11.36
CA SER A 273 11.89 3.79 -11.20
C SER A 273 12.28 3.57 -9.74
N GLN A 274 11.81 2.46 -9.17
CA GLN A 274 12.08 2.09 -7.78
C GLN A 274 12.41 0.61 -7.70
N ARG A 275 13.72 0.29 -7.62
CA ARG A 275 14.22 -1.07 -7.45
C ARG A 275 14.42 -1.36 -5.97
N VAL A 276 13.37 -1.79 -5.30
CA VAL A 276 13.33 -1.93 -3.84
C VAL A 276 13.67 -3.35 -3.41
N SER A 277 14.54 -3.49 -2.40
CA SER A 277 14.94 -4.78 -1.83
C SER A 277 13.96 -5.24 -0.75
N ALA A 278 13.67 -6.54 -0.74
CA ALA A 278 12.95 -7.26 0.32
C ALA A 278 13.89 -7.92 1.35
N ASP A 279 15.19 -7.67 1.30
CA ASP A 279 16.21 -8.39 2.09
C ASP A 279 15.89 -8.39 3.59
N LYS A 280 15.40 -7.27 4.13
CA LYS A 280 15.07 -7.14 5.54
C LYS A 280 13.90 -8.04 5.95
N VAL A 281 12.86 -8.11 5.15
CA VAL A 281 11.69 -8.97 5.38
C VAL A 281 12.09 -10.45 5.31
N LEU A 282 12.89 -10.83 4.30
CA LEU A 282 13.44 -12.18 4.16
C LEU A 282 14.33 -12.57 5.34
N SER A 283 15.16 -11.66 5.84
CA SER A 283 16.03 -11.89 7.00
C SER A 283 15.27 -12.11 8.31
N GLN A 284 14.00 -11.67 8.38
CA GLN A 284 13.08 -11.94 9.47
C GLN A 284 12.31 -13.28 9.32
N GLY A 285 12.69 -14.09 8.32
CA GLY A 285 12.10 -15.41 8.08
C GLY A 285 10.75 -15.39 7.34
N PHE A 286 10.34 -14.27 6.75
CA PHE A 286 9.14 -14.25 5.91
C PHE A 286 9.38 -15.01 4.60
N THR A 287 8.43 -15.84 4.21
CA THR A 287 8.47 -16.60 2.96
C THR A 287 7.32 -16.15 2.06
N PHE A 288 7.66 -15.65 0.88
CA PHE A 288 6.70 -15.29 -0.14
C PHE A 288 6.12 -16.55 -0.80
N GLU A 289 4.82 -16.59 -0.99
CA GLU A 289 4.12 -17.62 -1.77
C GLU A 289 4.26 -17.33 -3.27
N TYR A 290 4.25 -16.05 -3.61
CA TYR A 290 4.41 -15.56 -4.99
C TYR A 290 5.67 -14.70 -5.15
N PRO A 291 6.89 -15.30 -5.06
CA PRO A 291 8.12 -14.51 -5.16
C PRO A 291 8.41 -14.05 -6.59
N GLN A 292 7.86 -14.71 -7.61
CA GLN A 292 8.08 -14.45 -9.03
C GLN A 292 6.84 -13.86 -9.68
N LEU A 293 7.02 -12.82 -10.53
CA LEU A 293 5.91 -12.12 -11.19
C LEU A 293 5.00 -13.05 -11.98
N ARG A 294 5.57 -14.01 -12.74
CA ARG A 294 4.79 -14.95 -13.55
C ARG A 294 3.80 -15.72 -12.68
N GLY A 295 4.25 -16.39 -11.61
CA GLY A 295 3.37 -17.16 -10.72
C GLY A 295 2.31 -16.28 -10.05
N ALA A 296 2.66 -15.04 -9.68
CA ALA A 296 1.70 -14.07 -9.15
C ALA A 296 0.60 -13.71 -10.17
N LEU A 297 0.95 -13.53 -11.44
CA LEU A 297 -0.02 -13.22 -12.48
C LEU A 297 -0.84 -14.44 -12.90
N GLU A 298 -0.23 -15.63 -12.95
CA GLU A 298 -0.90 -16.90 -13.23
C GLU A 298 -1.99 -17.19 -12.20
N SER A 299 -1.74 -16.94 -10.90
CA SER A 299 -2.75 -17.12 -9.84
C SER A 299 -4.02 -16.29 -10.06
N PHE A 300 -3.95 -15.21 -10.85
CA PHE A 300 -5.09 -14.34 -11.15
C PHE A 300 -5.76 -14.64 -12.48
N TYR A 301 -5.04 -15.20 -13.45
CA TYR A 301 -5.48 -15.26 -14.84
C TYR A 301 -5.37 -16.66 -15.48
N GLU A 302 -4.85 -17.69 -14.79
CA GLU A 302 -4.92 -19.05 -15.28
C GLU A 302 -6.37 -19.55 -15.28
N GLY A 303 -6.86 -19.88 -16.48
CA GLY A 303 -8.21 -20.42 -16.69
C GLY A 303 -9.28 -19.39 -17.08
N VAL A 304 -8.90 -18.14 -17.39
CA VAL A 304 -9.81 -17.10 -17.87
C VAL A 304 -9.75 -16.95 -19.40
#